data_112ab2da3cccfea628a25c716eb277c4
#
_entry.id   112ab2da3cccfea628a25c716eb277c4
#
_cell.length_a   1.000
_cell.length_b   1.000
_cell.length_c   1.000
_cell.angle_alpha   90.00
_cell.angle_beta   90.00
_cell.angle_gamma   90.00
#
_symmetry.space_group_name_H-M   'P 1'
#
loop_
_entity.id
_entity.type
_entity.pdbx_description
1 polymer ?
#
loop_
_entity_poly.entity_id
_entity_poly.type
_entity_poly.pdbx_seq_one_letter_code
_entity_poly.pdbx_strand_id
1 'polypeptide(L)'
;MSRPTGRIHELEHHAADRATTRPVVSGTQGVVSAGHPLVSMAGMRMLLSGGNAFDAVVAAGFAAAVIEPTASYTLCGECVALIYDARKRETFAVSGQGTAPALATLEFFRGRRLDRIPTGPGPEAHLSFTVPGAVDAYLTVLETHGTKTVSEVLAPALNYAERGFPMYEYMQRLLAIPESRSQFDIYPPGGTAVFYPDGRVPSVGDLFVQEALAGTLRRLVEADSRGRGHRAAGIAAARARFYRGDIAATIGTFSERLGGLLRASDLAGYRARLEPPLRTTFAGREILGQSAWTQGPVLMQALGMLATFDLRALKHNSARYIHVVSEALKLAFADRERHYGDREDALASVAGLLAPAYLQGRAALIRMDRATPEAPPPGDPRYRDGASRGVGATSGVRASGAAAAGAAADGTTHIAAIDRDGNMICLTPSGGVFRKSAFAPELGCTLSTRSEMFVLEDDHPNALAPGKRPRTTLVSYLICEGGVPTMTVGCPGGDDQTQADLQLVLNLLIFGMNPQQAVEAPRFSTQTLVNSFYPRVYRPGQLNVEPGIPESTRAELSALGHTVSEIGACGNGAVVTRRDPETGVLSAGADPRRPTYALAW
;
A
#
# COMPACT_ATOMS: atom_id res chain seq x y z
N MET A 1 18.73 -43.01 -16.40
CA MET A 1 19.05 -41.83 -15.60
C MET A 1 18.05 -41.76 -14.46
N SER A 2 18.47 -42.19 -13.27
CA SER A 2 17.65 -42.24 -12.05
C SER A 2 17.46 -40.83 -11.48
N ARG A 3 16.22 -40.44 -11.24
CA ARG A 3 15.88 -39.20 -10.52
C ARG A 3 16.31 -39.33 -9.04
N PRO A 4 16.94 -38.33 -8.43
CA PRO A 4 17.21 -38.35 -7.00
C PRO A 4 15.91 -38.09 -6.23
N THR A 5 15.34 -39.11 -5.64
CA THR A 5 14.29 -39.03 -4.64
C THR A 5 14.95 -38.90 -3.27
N GLY A 6 15.10 -37.70 -2.78
CA GLY A 6 15.58 -37.54 -1.43
C GLY A 6 16.00 -36.12 -1.11
N ARG A 7 15.06 -35.31 -0.60
CA ARG A 7 15.27 -34.19 0.33
C ARG A 7 14.02 -33.30 0.54
N ILE A 8 12.83 -33.82 0.31
CA ILE A 8 11.57 -33.07 0.58
C ILE A 8 11.14 -33.22 2.06
N HIS A 9 11.63 -34.20 2.80
CA HIS A 9 11.06 -34.56 4.10
C HIS A 9 11.54 -33.78 5.33
N GLU A 10 12.64 -33.04 5.28
CA GLU A 10 13.16 -32.38 6.50
C GLU A 10 12.70 -30.96 6.72
N LEU A 11 12.16 -30.26 5.70
CA LEU A 11 11.59 -28.92 5.85
C LEU A 11 10.08 -28.90 6.14
N GLU A 12 9.40 -30.03 5.94
CA GLU A 12 7.94 -30.14 6.07
C GLU A 12 7.44 -30.31 7.50
N HIS A 13 8.26 -30.77 8.45
CA HIS A 13 7.78 -31.17 9.77
C HIS A 13 7.50 -30.04 10.78
N HIS A 14 7.90 -28.80 10.52
CA HIS A 14 7.59 -27.67 11.41
C HIS A 14 6.50 -26.71 10.89
N ALA A 15 6.17 -26.76 9.60
CA ALA A 15 5.13 -25.94 8.99
C ALA A 15 3.77 -26.65 8.87
N ALA A 16 3.75 -27.98 8.97
CA ALA A 16 2.58 -28.83 8.68
C ALA A 16 1.40 -28.68 9.67
N ASP A 17 1.63 -28.16 10.89
CA ASP A 17 0.62 -28.15 11.96
C ASP A 17 -0.27 -26.89 12.02
N ARG A 18 -0.09 -25.91 11.12
CA ARG A 18 -0.96 -24.73 11.11
C ARG A 18 -2.05 -24.88 10.06
N ALA A 19 -3.24 -25.23 10.50
CA ALA A 19 -4.42 -25.20 9.64
C ALA A 19 -4.67 -23.78 9.10
N THR A 20 -4.91 -23.67 7.80
CA THR A 20 -5.33 -22.44 7.14
C THR A 20 -6.79 -22.55 6.72
N THR A 21 -7.50 -21.42 6.61
CA THR A 21 -8.90 -21.40 6.15
C THR A 21 -9.02 -21.68 4.65
N ARG A 22 -7.91 -21.48 3.92
CA ARG A 22 -7.79 -21.72 2.47
C ARG A 22 -6.50 -22.47 2.18
N PRO A 23 -6.47 -23.32 1.14
CA PRO A 23 -5.20 -23.92 0.70
C PRO A 23 -4.30 -22.84 0.07
N VAL A 24 -2.98 -23.07 0.11
CA VAL A 24 -2.07 -22.33 -0.76
C VAL A 24 -2.37 -22.72 -2.21
N VAL A 25 -2.48 -21.70 -3.10
CA VAL A 25 -2.70 -21.95 -4.53
C VAL A 25 -1.36 -22.09 -5.22
N SER A 26 -1.23 -23.07 -6.11
CA SER A 26 0.03 -23.33 -6.84
C SER A 26 -0.22 -23.65 -8.30
N GLY A 27 0.72 -23.26 -9.16
CA GLY A 27 0.73 -23.53 -10.60
C GLY A 27 2.13 -23.40 -11.18
N THR A 28 2.25 -23.48 -12.49
CA THR A 28 3.54 -23.42 -13.19
C THR A 28 3.60 -22.38 -14.30
N GLN A 29 2.45 -21.82 -14.69
CA GLN A 29 2.35 -20.90 -15.82
C GLN A 29 2.12 -19.45 -15.39
N GLY A 30 1.49 -19.26 -14.22
CA GLY A 30 1.25 -17.93 -13.70
C GLY A 30 0.49 -17.94 -12.37
N VAL A 31 0.70 -16.91 -11.58
CA VAL A 31 -0.03 -16.67 -10.33
C VAL A 31 -0.40 -15.20 -10.22
N VAL A 32 -1.64 -14.92 -9.79
CA VAL A 32 -2.13 -13.57 -9.48
C VAL A 32 -2.85 -13.62 -8.16
N SER A 33 -2.54 -12.69 -7.26
CA SER A 33 -3.26 -12.51 -6.00
C SER A 33 -3.60 -11.03 -5.80
N ALA A 34 -4.85 -10.72 -5.45
CA ALA A 34 -5.34 -9.35 -5.34
C ALA A 34 -6.48 -9.23 -4.30
N GLY A 35 -6.90 -8.00 -4.01
CA GLY A 35 -7.89 -7.66 -3.00
C GLY A 35 -9.31 -8.22 -3.22
N HIS A 36 -9.62 -8.71 -4.44
CA HIS A 36 -10.93 -9.28 -4.76
C HIS A 36 -10.83 -10.35 -5.86
N PRO A 37 -11.66 -11.43 -5.86
CA PRO A 37 -11.63 -12.48 -6.89
C PRO A 37 -11.71 -11.95 -8.32
N LEU A 38 -12.59 -10.98 -8.59
CA LEU A 38 -12.76 -10.38 -9.92
C LEU A 38 -11.51 -9.59 -10.34
N VAL A 39 -10.79 -8.99 -9.40
CA VAL A 39 -9.53 -8.28 -9.65
C VAL A 39 -8.43 -9.29 -10.01
N SER A 40 -8.29 -10.37 -9.25
CA SER A 40 -7.37 -11.47 -9.58
C SER A 40 -7.69 -12.10 -10.93
N MET A 41 -8.98 -12.28 -11.25
CA MET A 41 -9.42 -12.81 -12.54
C MET A 41 -9.08 -11.87 -13.70
N ALA A 42 -9.16 -10.54 -13.50
CA ALA A 42 -8.76 -9.57 -14.53
C ALA A 42 -7.28 -9.74 -14.90
N GLY A 43 -6.41 -9.90 -13.89
CA GLY A 43 -4.99 -10.19 -14.11
C GLY A 43 -4.76 -11.57 -14.74
N MET A 44 -5.42 -12.61 -14.23
CA MET A 44 -5.30 -13.98 -14.76
C MET A 44 -5.70 -14.06 -16.24
N ARG A 45 -6.73 -13.32 -16.67
CA ARG A 45 -7.13 -13.25 -18.08
C ARG A 45 -6.00 -12.74 -18.98
N MET A 46 -5.15 -11.85 -18.50
CA MET A 46 -3.99 -11.40 -19.28
C MET A 46 -2.96 -12.51 -19.45
N LEU A 47 -2.66 -13.25 -18.38
CA LEU A 47 -1.74 -14.40 -18.46
C LEU A 47 -2.29 -15.48 -19.39
N LEU A 48 -3.56 -15.85 -19.26
CA LEU A 48 -4.23 -16.85 -20.12
C LEU A 48 -4.27 -16.44 -21.59
N SER A 49 -4.30 -15.15 -21.90
CA SER A 49 -4.27 -14.62 -23.27
C SER A 49 -2.85 -14.35 -23.80
N GLY A 50 -1.81 -14.87 -23.14
CA GLY A 50 -0.42 -14.76 -23.57
C GLY A 50 0.27 -13.43 -23.21
N GLY A 51 -0.32 -12.64 -22.31
CA GLY A 51 0.33 -11.50 -21.66
C GLY A 51 1.30 -11.97 -20.56
N ASN A 52 2.07 -11.05 -20.00
CA ASN A 52 3.03 -11.29 -18.93
C ASN A 52 2.51 -10.78 -17.56
N ALA A 53 3.33 -10.92 -16.50
CA ALA A 53 2.97 -10.46 -15.16
C ALA A 53 2.66 -8.95 -15.09
N PHE A 54 3.32 -8.14 -15.92
CA PHE A 54 3.11 -6.69 -15.97
C PHE A 54 1.76 -6.34 -16.56
N ASP A 55 1.36 -6.98 -17.66
CA ASP A 55 0.02 -6.86 -18.23
C ASP A 55 -1.06 -7.28 -17.22
N ALA A 56 -0.79 -8.37 -16.49
CA ALA A 56 -1.71 -8.91 -15.49
C ALA A 56 -1.96 -7.90 -14.36
N VAL A 57 -0.92 -7.31 -13.79
CA VAL A 57 -1.06 -6.36 -12.69
C VAL A 57 -1.65 -5.03 -13.15
N VAL A 58 -1.34 -4.57 -14.36
CA VAL A 58 -1.98 -3.36 -14.93
C VAL A 58 -3.48 -3.57 -15.11
N ALA A 59 -3.90 -4.71 -15.69
CA ALA A 59 -5.32 -5.03 -15.86
C ALA A 59 -6.04 -5.18 -14.50
N ALA A 60 -5.40 -5.83 -13.53
CA ALA A 60 -5.91 -5.96 -12.17
C ALA A 60 -6.00 -4.59 -11.47
N GLY A 61 -5.02 -3.70 -11.65
CA GLY A 61 -5.03 -2.34 -11.11
C GLY A 61 -6.19 -1.50 -11.63
N PHE A 62 -6.49 -1.54 -12.93
CA PHE A 62 -7.67 -0.89 -13.48
C PHE A 62 -8.97 -1.55 -12.99
N ALA A 63 -9.02 -2.87 -12.89
CA ALA A 63 -10.18 -3.58 -12.37
C ALA A 63 -10.44 -3.25 -10.89
N ALA A 64 -9.40 -3.10 -10.07
CA ALA A 64 -9.51 -2.72 -8.67
C ALA A 64 -10.14 -1.34 -8.50
N ALA A 65 -9.85 -0.38 -9.39
CA ALA A 65 -10.49 0.95 -9.36
C ALA A 65 -12.01 0.90 -9.56
N VAL A 66 -12.52 -0.15 -10.17
CA VAL A 66 -13.95 -0.41 -10.40
C VAL A 66 -14.56 -1.24 -9.26
N ILE A 67 -13.87 -2.33 -8.89
CA ILE A 67 -14.41 -3.35 -7.95
C ILE A 67 -14.23 -2.93 -6.49
N GLU A 68 -13.17 -2.19 -6.16
CA GLU A 68 -12.80 -1.87 -4.78
C GLU A 68 -12.83 -0.36 -4.45
N PRO A 69 -13.87 0.41 -4.87
CA PRO A 69 -13.91 1.86 -4.64
C PRO A 69 -13.91 2.20 -3.15
N THR A 70 -14.47 1.31 -2.30
CA THR A 70 -14.51 1.47 -0.84
C THR A 70 -13.19 1.11 -0.16
N ALA A 71 -12.26 0.45 -0.85
CA ALA A 71 -10.91 0.17 -0.35
C ALA A 71 -9.95 1.36 -0.52
N SER A 72 -10.46 2.59 -0.56
CA SER A 72 -9.67 3.82 -0.73
C SER A 72 -8.83 3.84 -1.99
N TYR A 73 -9.29 3.17 -3.03
CA TYR A 73 -8.67 3.19 -4.34
C TYR A 73 -9.66 3.71 -5.40
N THR A 74 -9.14 4.45 -6.36
CA THR A 74 -9.91 5.11 -7.41
C THR A 74 -9.03 5.29 -8.64
N LEU A 75 -9.64 5.43 -9.80
CA LEU A 75 -8.92 5.73 -11.04
C LEU A 75 -8.06 7.01 -10.93
N CYS A 76 -8.54 8.01 -10.18
CA CYS A 76 -7.81 9.25 -9.90
C CYS A 76 -6.94 9.17 -8.63
N GLY A 77 -6.50 7.98 -8.26
CA GLY A 77 -5.59 7.70 -7.14
C GLY A 77 -4.12 7.67 -7.52
N GLU A 78 -3.36 7.03 -6.67
CA GLU A 78 -1.93 6.79 -6.83
C GLU A 78 -1.58 5.32 -6.58
N CYS A 79 -0.32 4.96 -6.88
CA CYS A 79 0.21 3.63 -6.56
C CYS A 79 1.73 3.65 -6.38
N VAL A 80 2.22 2.60 -5.75
CA VAL A 80 3.63 2.22 -5.79
C VAL A 80 3.75 0.79 -6.28
N ALA A 81 4.84 0.44 -6.95
CA ALA A 81 5.11 -0.94 -7.32
C ALA A 81 6.59 -1.27 -7.24
N LEU A 82 6.89 -2.56 -7.13
CA LEU A 82 8.21 -3.12 -7.41
C LEU A 82 8.09 -4.09 -8.57
N ILE A 83 9.02 -3.98 -9.51
CA ILE A 83 9.11 -4.77 -10.71
C ILE A 83 10.41 -5.56 -10.72
N TYR A 84 10.35 -6.81 -11.15
CA TYR A 84 11.49 -7.59 -11.61
C TYR A 84 11.25 -8.06 -13.04
N ASP A 85 12.06 -7.57 -13.98
CA ASP A 85 12.10 -8.05 -15.37
C ASP A 85 13.10 -9.20 -15.44
N ALA A 86 12.61 -10.42 -15.53
CA ALA A 86 13.43 -11.63 -15.52
C ALA A 86 14.36 -11.73 -16.74
N ARG A 87 13.94 -11.21 -17.90
CA ARG A 87 14.74 -11.21 -19.12
C ARG A 87 15.94 -10.27 -19.01
N LYS A 88 15.72 -9.09 -18.44
CA LYS A 88 16.78 -8.08 -18.23
C LYS A 88 17.55 -8.32 -16.93
N ARG A 89 16.99 -9.08 -16.00
CA ARG A 89 17.49 -9.29 -14.62
C ARG A 89 17.61 -7.96 -13.87
N GLU A 90 16.65 -7.07 -14.06
CA GLU A 90 16.61 -5.74 -13.49
C GLU A 90 15.40 -5.57 -12.57
N THR A 91 15.57 -4.77 -11.52
CA THR A 91 14.52 -4.41 -10.57
C THR A 91 14.32 -2.91 -10.53
N PHE A 92 13.06 -2.49 -10.51
CA PHE A 92 12.67 -1.08 -10.44
C PHE A 92 11.61 -0.86 -9.37
N ALA A 93 11.70 0.28 -8.69
CA ALA A 93 10.61 0.86 -7.93
C ALA A 93 9.83 1.82 -8.82
N VAL A 94 8.52 1.63 -8.91
CA VAL A 94 7.62 2.52 -9.66
C VAL A 94 6.96 3.48 -8.68
N SER A 95 7.12 4.78 -8.91
CA SER A 95 6.40 5.82 -8.21
C SER A 95 5.29 6.38 -9.06
N GLY A 96 4.08 5.91 -8.83
CA GLY A 96 2.84 6.55 -9.27
C GLY A 96 2.20 7.38 -8.14
N GLN A 97 3.02 7.87 -7.21
CA GLN A 97 2.57 8.78 -6.15
C GLN A 97 2.24 10.15 -6.74
N GLY A 98 1.04 10.65 -6.46
CA GLY A 98 0.61 11.96 -6.89
C GLY A 98 1.42 13.09 -6.25
N THR A 99 1.57 14.21 -6.97
CA THR A 99 2.31 15.38 -6.47
C THR A 99 1.36 16.46 -5.98
N ALA A 100 1.85 17.34 -5.11
CA ALA A 100 1.14 18.54 -4.69
C ALA A 100 0.88 19.48 -5.88
N PRO A 101 -0.32 20.05 -6.02
CA PRO A 101 -0.64 21.06 -7.04
C PRO A 101 0.25 22.31 -6.90
N ALA A 102 0.42 23.06 -7.99
CA ALA A 102 1.21 24.30 -8.01
C ALA A 102 0.69 25.37 -7.02
N LEU A 103 -0.60 25.39 -6.77
CA LEU A 103 -1.23 26.33 -5.81
C LEU A 103 -1.16 25.86 -4.35
N ALA A 104 -0.70 24.64 -4.08
CA ALA A 104 -0.59 24.12 -2.72
C ALA A 104 0.75 24.53 -2.10
N THR A 105 0.76 25.69 -1.43
CA THR A 105 1.96 26.27 -0.79
C THR A 105 1.78 26.37 0.73
N LEU A 106 2.90 26.46 1.46
CA LEU A 106 2.86 26.69 2.91
C LEU A 106 2.15 28.00 3.27
N GLU A 107 2.36 29.05 2.47
CA GLU A 107 1.74 30.36 2.67
C GLU A 107 0.22 30.28 2.55
N PHE A 108 -0.30 29.50 1.59
CA PHE A 108 -1.74 29.29 1.42
C PHE A 108 -2.38 28.72 2.68
N PHE A 109 -1.81 27.65 3.25
CA PHE A 109 -2.37 27.01 4.44
C PHE A 109 -2.17 27.83 5.70
N ARG A 110 -1.00 28.45 5.88
CA ARG A 110 -0.71 29.36 6.99
C ARG A 110 -1.60 30.60 6.99
N GLY A 111 -1.86 31.18 5.81
CA GLY A 111 -2.79 32.30 5.65
C GLY A 111 -4.21 31.97 6.11
N ARG A 112 -4.60 30.69 6.04
CA ARG A 112 -5.86 30.16 6.58
C ARG A 112 -5.78 29.72 8.03
N ARG A 113 -4.65 29.89 8.70
CA ARG A 113 -4.36 29.45 10.09
C ARG A 113 -4.53 27.94 10.28
N LEU A 114 -4.23 27.16 9.25
CA LEU A 114 -4.24 25.70 9.29
C LEU A 114 -2.84 25.21 9.68
N ASP A 115 -2.78 24.32 10.67
CA ASP A 115 -1.57 23.62 11.08
C ASP A 115 -1.40 22.28 10.36
N ARG A 116 -2.43 21.84 9.63
CA ARG A 116 -2.48 20.60 8.85
C ARG A 116 -3.35 20.78 7.61
N ILE A 117 -3.11 19.95 6.60
CA ILE A 117 -3.95 19.92 5.40
C ILE A 117 -5.21 19.10 5.74
N PRO A 118 -6.40 19.71 5.71
CA PRO A 118 -7.64 19.04 6.05
C PRO A 118 -8.07 18.08 4.96
N THR A 119 -8.79 17.02 5.38
CA THR A 119 -9.48 16.10 4.47
C THR A 119 -10.85 15.72 5.05
N GLY A 120 -11.62 14.92 4.31
CA GLY A 120 -12.93 14.45 4.80
C GLY A 120 -12.87 13.42 5.93
N PRO A 121 -14.00 13.13 6.57
CA PRO A 121 -15.29 13.80 6.31
C PRO A 121 -15.26 15.29 6.66
N GLY A 122 -15.68 16.12 5.74
CA GLY A 122 -15.74 17.58 5.95
C GLY A 122 -15.69 18.39 4.65
N PRO A 123 -16.05 19.68 4.72
CA PRO A 123 -16.21 20.53 3.54
C PRO A 123 -14.89 20.97 2.89
N GLU A 124 -13.75 20.77 3.54
CA GLU A 124 -12.43 21.18 3.06
C GLU A 124 -11.60 20.04 2.43
N ALA A 125 -12.20 18.87 2.20
CA ALA A 125 -11.51 17.71 1.61
C ALA A 125 -10.83 18.03 0.27
N HIS A 126 -11.38 18.95 -0.51
CA HIS A 126 -10.83 19.42 -1.79
C HIS A 126 -9.45 20.09 -1.69
N LEU A 127 -9.06 20.57 -0.50
CA LEU A 127 -7.74 21.17 -0.27
C LEU A 127 -6.60 20.14 -0.22
N SER A 128 -6.95 18.86 -0.04
CA SER A 128 -5.97 17.76 0.04
C SER A 128 -5.73 17.04 -1.28
N PHE A 129 -6.32 17.46 -2.40
CA PHE A 129 -6.17 16.80 -3.69
C PHE A 129 -4.71 16.81 -4.16
N THR A 130 -4.27 15.67 -4.68
CA THR A 130 -3.01 15.51 -5.40
C THR A 130 -3.27 15.21 -6.87
N VAL A 131 -2.26 15.38 -7.71
CA VAL A 131 -2.31 14.93 -9.11
C VAL A 131 -2.54 13.42 -9.14
N PRO A 132 -3.52 12.89 -9.89
CA PRO A 132 -3.69 11.45 -10.06
C PRO A 132 -2.45 10.80 -10.68
N GLY A 133 -1.85 9.83 -10.01
CA GLY A 133 -0.60 9.21 -10.45
C GLY A 133 -0.73 7.79 -10.96
N ALA A 134 -1.78 7.05 -10.56
CA ALA A 134 -1.92 5.62 -10.86
C ALA A 134 -1.99 5.32 -12.35
N VAL A 135 -2.76 6.08 -13.12
CA VAL A 135 -2.93 5.83 -14.57
C VAL A 135 -1.61 5.96 -15.32
N ASP A 136 -0.79 7.00 -15.03
CA ASP A 136 0.51 7.14 -15.70
C ASP A 136 1.48 6.03 -15.29
N ALA A 137 1.45 5.59 -14.02
CA ALA A 137 2.24 4.46 -13.57
C ALA A 137 1.88 3.16 -14.32
N TYR A 138 0.58 2.87 -14.48
CA TYR A 138 0.13 1.71 -15.24
C TYR A 138 0.54 1.78 -16.71
N LEU A 139 0.35 2.93 -17.34
CA LEU A 139 0.76 3.14 -18.72
C LEU A 139 2.29 3.08 -18.89
N THR A 140 3.05 3.51 -17.88
CA THR A 140 4.53 3.40 -17.88
C THR A 140 4.96 1.94 -17.76
N VAL A 141 4.37 1.17 -16.84
CA VAL A 141 4.65 -0.27 -16.70
C VAL A 141 4.27 -1.01 -17.97
N LEU A 142 3.09 -0.73 -18.52
CA LEU A 142 2.63 -1.32 -19.78
C LEU A 142 3.58 -1.00 -20.93
N GLU A 143 4.00 0.26 -21.07
CA GLU A 143 4.88 0.74 -22.14
C GLU A 143 6.26 0.07 -22.10
N THR A 144 6.87 -0.03 -20.92
CA THR A 144 8.27 -0.46 -20.74
C THR A 144 8.46 -1.96 -20.60
N HIS A 145 7.46 -2.66 -20.05
CA HIS A 145 7.56 -4.09 -19.70
C HIS A 145 6.38 -4.94 -20.18
N GLY A 146 5.20 -4.35 -20.43
CA GLY A 146 4.02 -5.07 -20.91
C GLY A 146 4.09 -5.43 -22.39
N THR A 147 3.17 -6.30 -22.80
CA THR A 147 3.01 -6.77 -24.17
C THR A 147 1.65 -6.43 -24.78
N LYS A 148 0.66 -6.17 -23.92
CA LYS A 148 -0.73 -5.89 -24.29
C LYS A 148 -0.96 -4.41 -24.61
N THR A 149 -2.05 -4.12 -25.32
CA THR A 149 -2.54 -2.76 -25.59
C THR A 149 -3.32 -2.21 -24.39
N VAL A 150 -3.57 -0.90 -24.39
CA VAL A 150 -4.44 -0.26 -23.39
C VAL A 150 -5.85 -0.84 -23.43
N SER A 151 -6.38 -1.08 -24.62
CA SER A 151 -7.72 -1.67 -24.82
C SER A 151 -7.83 -3.07 -24.22
N GLU A 152 -6.80 -3.92 -24.39
CA GLU A 152 -6.78 -5.27 -23.83
C GLU A 152 -6.74 -5.26 -22.31
N VAL A 153 -5.87 -4.46 -21.67
CA VAL A 153 -5.75 -4.41 -20.22
C VAL A 153 -6.93 -3.69 -19.55
N LEU A 154 -7.62 -2.79 -20.25
CA LEU A 154 -8.82 -2.12 -19.76
C LEU A 154 -10.10 -2.95 -19.93
N ALA A 155 -10.12 -3.92 -20.83
CA ALA A 155 -11.34 -4.68 -21.15
C ALA A 155 -12.04 -5.30 -19.95
N PRO A 156 -11.36 -5.92 -18.94
CA PRO A 156 -12.02 -6.41 -17.74
C PRO A 156 -12.66 -5.30 -16.92
N ALA A 157 -11.93 -4.21 -16.65
CA ALA A 157 -12.40 -3.08 -15.86
C ALA A 157 -13.62 -2.42 -16.51
N LEU A 158 -13.54 -2.16 -17.83
CA LEU A 158 -14.65 -1.59 -18.58
C LEU A 158 -15.89 -2.48 -18.54
N ASN A 159 -15.73 -3.78 -18.72
CA ASN A 159 -16.83 -4.73 -18.61
C ASN A 159 -17.51 -4.71 -17.24
N TYR A 160 -16.71 -4.68 -16.14
CA TYR A 160 -17.25 -4.60 -14.78
C TYR A 160 -17.97 -3.27 -14.51
N ALA A 161 -17.46 -2.16 -15.04
CA ALA A 161 -18.09 -0.86 -14.87
C ALA A 161 -19.41 -0.72 -15.65
N GLU A 162 -19.46 -1.24 -16.90
CA GLU A 162 -20.62 -1.16 -17.80
C GLU A 162 -21.72 -2.13 -17.44
N ARG A 163 -21.34 -3.40 -17.17
CA ARG A 163 -22.30 -4.47 -16.92
C ARG A 163 -22.56 -4.71 -15.44
N GLY A 164 -21.74 -4.08 -14.57
CA GLY A 164 -21.82 -4.25 -13.13
C GLY A 164 -21.18 -5.54 -12.62
N PHE A 165 -21.11 -5.61 -11.31
CA PHE A 165 -20.70 -6.78 -10.55
C PHE A 165 -21.59 -6.94 -9.31
N PRO A 166 -21.72 -8.14 -8.73
CA PRO A 166 -22.51 -8.34 -7.53
C PRO A 166 -21.94 -7.55 -6.34
N MET A 167 -22.79 -6.78 -5.65
CA MET A 167 -22.41 -6.14 -4.38
C MET A 167 -21.95 -7.21 -3.39
N TYR A 168 -20.82 -7.00 -2.74
CA TYR A 168 -20.25 -7.93 -1.78
C TYR A 168 -20.24 -7.36 -0.36
N GLU A 169 -20.26 -8.24 0.64
CA GLU A 169 -20.45 -7.89 2.07
C GLU A 169 -19.47 -6.81 2.57
N TYR A 170 -18.19 -6.91 2.19
CA TYR A 170 -17.19 -5.95 2.65
C TYR A 170 -17.50 -4.53 2.15
N MET A 171 -17.87 -4.39 0.87
CA MET A 171 -18.26 -3.10 0.29
C MET A 171 -19.55 -2.58 0.93
N GLN A 172 -20.56 -3.44 1.08
CA GLN A 172 -21.84 -3.09 1.71
C GLN A 172 -21.63 -2.57 3.14
N ARG A 173 -20.82 -3.26 3.94
CA ARG A 173 -20.49 -2.86 5.31
C ARG A 173 -19.85 -1.47 5.37
N LEU A 174 -18.93 -1.15 4.44
CA LEU A 174 -18.29 0.16 4.38
C LEU A 174 -19.25 1.26 3.91
N LEU A 175 -20.17 0.96 3.00
CA LEU A 175 -21.24 1.88 2.58
C LEU A 175 -22.25 2.14 3.70
N ALA A 176 -22.46 1.19 4.59
CA ALA A 176 -23.37 1.32 5.74
C ALA A 176 -22.83 2.25 6.84
N ILE A 177 -21.54 2.63 6.79
CA ILE A 177 -20.97 3.61 7.74
C ILE A 177 -21.57 4.99 7.45
N PRO A 178 -22.21 5.66 8.45
CA PRO A 178 -22.92 6.94 8.23
C PRO A 178 -22.05 8.03 7.63
N GLU A 179 -20.76 8.10 8.01
CA GLU A 179 -19.80 9.09 7.51
C GLU A 179 -19.51 8.92 6.01
N SER A 180 -19.69 7.71 5.46
CA SER A 180 -19.50 7.45 4.03
C SER A 180 -20.53 8.20 3.19
N ARG A 181 -21.79 8.17 3.62
CA ARG A 181 -22.86 8.91 2.95
C ARG A 181 -22.72 10.42 3.18
N SER A 182 -22.49 10.84 4.43
CA SER A 182 -22.41 12.27 4.78
C SER A 182 -21.33 12.99 3.98
N GLN A 183 -20.21 12.34 3.66
CA GLN A 183 -19.17 12.94 2.83
C GLN A 183 -19.66 13.22 1.40
N PHE A 184 -20.47 12.36 0.81
CA PHE A 184 -21.04 12.60 -0.52
C PHE A 184 -22.10 13.69 -0.50
N ASP A 185 -22.88 13.81 0.58
CA ASP A 185 -23.92 14.85 0.73
C ASP A 185 -23.29 16.25 0.89
N ILE A 186 -22.08 16.35 1.44
CA ILE A 186 -21.32 17.62 1.55
C ILE A 186 -20.93 18.18 0.16
N TYR A 187 -20.74 17.31 -0.84
CA TYR A 187 -20.31 17.69 -2.19
C TYR A 187 -21.35 17.27 -3.25
N PRO A 188 -22.53 17.91 -3.31
CA PRO A 188 -23.55 17.56 -4.30
C PRO A 188 -23.09 17.93 -5.74
N PRO A 189 -23.52 17.15 -6.76
CA PRO A 189 -24.42 16.00 -6.68
C PRO A 189 -23.77 14.72 -6.12
N GLY A 190 -22.47 14.71 -5.86
CA GLY A 190 -21.70 13.68 -5.19
C GLY A 190 -21.88 12.25 -5.67
N GLY A 191 -21.35 11.31 -4.87
CA GLY A 191 -21.46 9.87 -5.14
C GLY A 191 -22.77 9.23 -4.69
N THR A 192 -23.72 9.99 -4.13
CA THR A 192 -24.96 9.47 -3.52
C THR A 192 -25.79 8.69 -4.54
N ALA A 193 -25.93 9.20 -5.77
CA ALA A 193 -26.67 8.51 -6.82
C ALA A 193 -26.06 7.17 -7.25
N VAL A 194 -24.74 7.04 -7.14
CA VAL A 194 -24.01 5.82 -7.54
C VAL A 194 -24.00 4.79 -6.41
N PHE A 195 -23.63 5.23 -5.19
CA PHE A 195 -23.39 4.33 -4.07
C PHE A 195 -24.64 4.05 -3.22
N TYR A 196 -25.66 4.88 -3.32
CA TYR A 196 -26.91 4.77 -2.56
C TYR A 196 -28.12 4.96 -3.48
N PRO A 197 -28.28 4.09 -4.50
CA PRO A 197 -29.46 4.16 -5.38
C PRO A 197 -30.73 4.06 -4.54
N ASP A 198 -31.75 4.85 -4.88
CA ASP A 198 -33.00 4.97 -4.12
C ASP A 198 -32.80 5.41 -2.65
N GLY A 199 -31.67 6.05 -2.35
CA GLY A 199 -31.35 6.55 -1.01
C GLY A 199 -30.93 5.47 0.00
N ARG A 200 -30.72 4.22 -0.41
CA ARG A 200 -30.37 3.08 0.44
C ARG A 200 -29.03 2.46 0.05
N VAL A 201 -28.40 1.76 1.00
CA VAL A 201 -27.24 0.90 0.72
C VAL A 201 -27.73 -0.30 -0.11
N PRO A 202 -27.08 -0.63 -1.25
CA PRO A 202 -27.42 -1.82 -2.02
C PRO A 202 -27.25 -3.10 -1.20
N SER A 203 -28.09 -4.11 -1.47
CA SER A 203 -27.99 -5.41 -0.82
C SER A 203 -26.85 -6.25 -1.41
N VAL A 204 -26.31 -7.18 -0.62
CA VAL A 204 -25.35 -8.18 -1.14
C VAL A 204 -26.03 -8.96 -2.27
N GLY A 205 -25.33 -9.07 -3.41
CA GLY A 205 -25.84 -9.69 -4.62
C GLY A 205 -26.53 -8.73 -5.60
N ASP A 206 -26.93 -7.53 -5.17
CA ASP A 206 -27.43 -6.50 -6.11
C ASP A 206 -26.35 -6.16 -7.15
N LEU A 207 -26.77 -5.96 -8.39
CA LEU A 207 -25.85 -5.59 -9.46
C LEU A 207 -25.43 -4.12 -9.33
N PHE A 208 -24.14 -3.89 -9.12
CA PHE A 208 -23.56 -2.56 -8.95
C PHE A 208 -22.91 -2.08 -10.25
N VAL A 209 -23.50 -1.07 -10.89
CA VAL A 209 -23.08 -0.50 -12.18
C VAL A 209 -22.49 0.90 -11.97
N GLN A 210 -21.45 1.26 -12.74
CA GLN A 210 -20.74 2.55 -12.62
C GLN A 210 -20.63 3.22 -14.02
N GLU A 211 -21.75 3.69 -14.55
CA GLU A 211 -21.85 4.22 -15.93
C GLU A 211 -20.88 5.36 -16.23
N ALA A 212 -20.74 6.34 -15.31
CA ALA A 212 -19.84 7.47 -15.49
C ALA A 212 -18.37 7.02 -15.51
N LEU A 213 -17.98 6.07 -14.64
CA LEU A 213 -16.63 5.48 -14.64
C LEU A 213 -16.39 4.69 -15.93
N ALA A 214 -17.37 3.91 -16.39
CA ALA A 214 -17.32 3.22 -17.68
C ALA A 214 -17.09 4.21 -18.83
N GLY A 215 -17.78 5.35 -18.82
CA GLY A 215 -17.56 6.45 -19.79
C GLY A 215 -16.13 6.97 -19.77
N THR A 216 -15.53 7.10 -18.58
CA THR A 216 -14.13 7.53 -18.43
C THR A 216 -13.15 6.49 -18.96
N LEU A 217 -13.36 5.20 -18.64
CA LEU A 217 -12.52 4.10 -19.16
C LEU A 217 -12.65 3.98 -20.69
N ARG A 218 -13.87 4.14 -21.22
CA ARG A 218 -14.12 4.09 -22.68
C ARG A 218 -13.34 5.18 -23.43
N ARG A 219 -13.25 6.40 -22.88
CA ARG A 219 -12.42 7.47 -23.44
C ARG A 219 -10.95 7.08 -23.59
N LEU A 220 -10.39 6.28 -22.67
CA LEU A 220 -9.01 5.77 -22.77
C LEU A 220 -8.88 4.72 -23.86
N VAL A 221 -9.86 3.81 -23.99
CA VAL A 221 -9.91 2.80 -25.08
C VAL A 221 -10.04 3.47 -26.44
N GLU A 222 -10.90 4.48 -26.57
CA GLU A 222 -11.03 5.27 -27.81
C GLU A 222 -9.72 6.00 -28.18
N ALA A 223 -8.99 6.49 -27.18
CA ALA A 223 -7.69 7.11 -27.43
C ALA A 223 -6.66 6.09 -27.92
N ASP A 224 -6.61 4.89 -27.32
CA ASP A 224 -5.74 3.79 -27.76
C ASP A 224 -5.99 3.40 -29.22
N SER A 225 -7.26 3.33 -29.64
CA SER A 225 -7.63 2.98 -31.01
C SER A 225 -7.07 3.95 -32.06
N ARG A 226 -6.79 5.21 -31.69
CA ARG A 226 -6.15 6.21 -32.56
C ARG A 226 -4.69 5.86 -32.88
N GLY A 227 -4.07 4.98 -32.11
CA GLY A 227 -2.74 4.43 -32.42
C GLY A 227 -2.70 3.53 -33.63
N ARG A 228 -3.85 3.24 -34.28
CA ARG A 228 -3.99 2.45 -35.52
C ARG A 228 -3.22 1.13 -35.47
N GLY A 229 -3.28 0.42 -34.34
CA GLY A 229 -2.58 -0.85 -34.14
C GLY A 229 -1.12 -0.72 -33.68
N HIS A 230 -0.57 0.48 -33.62
CA HIS A 230 0.75 0.72 -33.05
C HIS A 230 0.63 0.89 -31.53
N ARG A 231 1.00 -0.13 -30.77
CA ARG A 231 0.86 -0.20 -29.31
C ARG A 231 1.43 1.03 -28.57
N ALA A 232 2.66 1.43 -28.89
CA ALA A 232 3.28 2.60 -28.25
C ALA A 232 2.51 3.90 -28.54
N ALA A 233 1.99 4.08 -29.76
CA ALA A 233 1.17 5.23 -30.12
C ALA A 233 -0.18 5.23 -29.39
N GLY A 234 -0.80 4.06 -29.22
CA GLY A 234 -2.03 3.87 -28.44
C GLY A 234 -1.83 4.25 -26.96
N ILE A 235 -0.76 3.75 -26.34
CA ILE A 235 -0.41 4.09 -24.94
C ILE A 235 -0.17 5.60 -24.80
N ALA A 236 0.58 6.21 -25.72
CA ALA A 236 0.84 7.65 -25.71
C ALA A 236 -0.45 8.47 -25.88
N ALA A 237 -1.38 8.04 -26.73
CA ALA A 237 -2.66 8.69 -26.95
C ALA A 237 -3.58 8.59 -25.70
N ALA A 238 -3.65 7.43 -25.06
CA ALA A 238 -4.41 7.23 -23.82
C ALA A 238 -3.84 8.11 -22.69
N ARG A 239 -2.51 8.14 -22.52
CA ARG A 239 -1.82 9.03 -21.58
C ARG A 239 -2.14 10.50 -21.86
N ALA A 240 -2.06 10.94 -23.10
CA ALA A 240 -2.38 12.30 -23.49
C ALA A 240 -3.84 12.65 -23.20
N ARG A 241 -4.78 11.72 -23.45
CA ARG A 241 -6.21 11.90 -23.13
C ARG A 241 -6.46 12.12 -21.64
N PHE A 242 -5.77 11.34 -20.77
CA PHE A 242 -5.92 11.46 -19.35
C PHE A 242 -5.26 12.74 -18.79
N TYR A 243 -4.02 13.03 -19.17
CA TYR A 243 -3.20 14.06 -18.50
C TYR A 243 -3.21 15.42 -19.20
N ARG A 244 -3.63 15.52 -20.48
CA ARG A 244 -3.62 16.75 -21.28
C ARG A 244 -4.92 16.99 -22.06
N GLY A 245 -5.83 16.01 -22.05
CA GLY A 245 -7.09 16.05 -22.77
C GLY A 245 -8.27 16.43 -21.90
N ASP A 246 -9.44 15.98 -22.33
CA ASP A 246 -10.73 16.26 -21.71
C ASP A 246 -10.84 15.72 -20.28
N ILE A 247 -10.16 14.59 -19.94
CA ILE A 247 -10.16 14.06 -18.56
C ILE A 247 -9.43 15.03 -17.62
N ALA A 248 -8.23 15.52 -18.00
CA ALA A 248 -7.51 16.52 -17.22
C ALA A 248 -8.30 17.81 -17.04
N ALA A 249 -8.94 18.29 -18.12
CA ALA A 249 -9.79 19.48 -18.07
C ALA A 249 -10.95 19.28 -17.09
N THR A 250 -11.62 18.13 -17.12
CA THR A 250 -12.71 17.79 -16.19
C THR A 250 -12.22 17.77 -14.73
N ILE A 251 -11.06 17.15 -14.44
CA ILE A 251 -10.46 17.11 -13.10
C ILE A 251 -10.17 18.54 -12.60
N GLY A 252 -9.52 19.36 -13.44
CA GLY A 252 -9.17 20.74 -13.08
C GLY A 252 -10.42 21.59 -12.80
N THR A 253 -11.41 21.55 -13.68
CA THR A 253 -12.69 22.28 -13.53
C THR A 253 -13.45 21.82 -12.28
N PHE A 254 -13.49 20.50 -12.01
CA PHE A 254 -14.12 19.95 -10.81
C PHE A 254 -13.44 20.49 -9.54
N SER A 255 -12.11 20.42 -9.45
CA SER A 255 -11.36 20.95 -8.33
C SER A 255 -11.59 22.45 -8.14
N GLU A 256 -11.53 23.22 -9.21
CA GLU A 256 -11.72 24.68 -9.19
C GLU A 256 -13.12 25.08 -8.73
N ARG A 257 -14.16 24.38 -9.20
CA ARG A 257 -15.55 24.57 -8.78
C ARG A 257 -15.75 24.38 -7.27
N LEU A 258 -14.98 23.49 -6.66
CA LEU A 258 -14.98 23.25 -5.21
C LEU A 258 -14.12 24.26 -4.43
N GLY A 259 -13.34 25.13 -5.09
CA GLY A 259 -12.33 25.96 -4.45
C GLY A 259 -11.01 25.22 -4.14
N GLY A 260 -10.80 24.07 -4.76
CA GLY A 260 -9.58 23.25 -4.63
C GLY A 260 -8.39 23.86 -5.38
N LEU A 261 -7.22 23.27 -5.12
CA LEU A 261 -5.93 23.79 -5.61
C LEU A 261 -5.44 23.12 -6.89
N LEU A 262 -5.98 21.94 -7.24
CA LEU A 262 -5.56 21.16 -8.41
C LEU A 262 -6.06 21.79 -9.71
N ARG A 263 -5.18 21.89 -10.70
CA ARG A 263 -5.46 22.44 -12.04
C ARG A 263 -5.07 21.44 -13.13
N ALA A 264 -5.65 21.57 -14.33
CA ALA A 264 -5.30 20.75 -15.48
C ALA A 264 -3.81 20.87 -15.87
N SER A 265 -3.18 22.02 -15.63
CA SER A 265 -1.75 22.24 -15.84
C SER A 265 -0.87 21.35 -14.94
N ASP A 266 -1.31 21.06 -13.71
CA ASP A 266 -0.59 20.17 -12.81
C ASP A 266 -0.54 18.75 -13.36
N LEU A 267 -1.67 18.28 -13.93
CA LEU A 267 -1.73 16.97 -14.58
C LEU A 267 -0.83 16.92 -15.82
N ALA A 268 -0.83 17.97 -16.65
CA ALA A 268 -0.05 18.02 -17.88
C ALA A 268 1.46 17.85 -17.67
N GLY A 269 1.97 18.30 -16.52
CA GLY A 269 3.37 18.18 -16.10
C GLY A 269 3.73 16.87 -15.41
N TYR A 270 2.75 16.05 -15.04
CA TYR A 270 3.00 14.84 -14.26
C TYR A 270 3.58 13.69 -15.07
N ARG A 271 4.49 12.93 -14.44
CA ARG A 271 5.01 11.64 -14.91
C ARG A 271 5.30 10.73 -13.73
N ALA A 272 4.92 9.46 -13.86
CA ALA A 272 5.38 8.40 -12.97
C ALA A 272 6.90 8.20 -13.12
N ARG A 273 7.57 7.81 -12.05
CA ARG A 273 9.02 7.63 -12.03
C ARG A 273 9.39 6.16 -11.88
N LEU A 274 10.42 5.73 -12.59
CA LEU A 274 11.13 4.48 -12.35
C LEU A 274 12.40 4.81 -11.59
N GLU A 275 12.56 4.25 -10.40
CA GLU A 275 13.65 4.55 -9.48
C GLU A 275 14.35 3.24 -9.06
N PRO A 276 15.63 3.27 -8.69
CA PRO A 276 16.28 2.13 -8.07
C PRO A 276 15.58 1.78 -6.76
N PRO A 277 15.31 0.48 -6.47
CA PRO A 277 14.78 0.08 -5.17
C PRO A 277 15.86 0.21 -4.09
N LEU A 278 15.45 0.51 -2.85
CA LEU A 278 16.30 0.32 -1.68
C LEU A 278 16.55 -1.17 -1.44
N ARG A 279 17.70 -1.48 -0.82
CA ARG A 279 18.16 -2.83 -0.54
C ARG A 279 18.59 -2.96 0.91
N THR A 280 18.24 -4.08 1.53
CA THR A 280 18.76 -4.51 2.84
C THR A 280 18.91 -6.02 2.85
N THR A 281 19.65 -6.54 3.82
CA THR A 281 19.83 -8.00 3.98
C THR A 281 19.29 -8.43 5.33
N PHE A 282 18.53 -9.52 5.33
CA PHE A 282 18.02 -10.14 6.55
C PHE A 282 17.91 -11.66 6.37
N ALA A 283 18.37 -12.43 7.37
CA ALA A 283 18.35 -13.90 7.35
C ALA A 283 18.95 -14.51 6.06
N GLY A 284 20.01 -13.90 5.53
CA GLY A 284 20.69 -14.37 4.30
C GLY A 284 19.92 -14.08 3.01
N ARG A 285 18.86 -13.30 3.05
CA ARG A 285 18.08 -12.86 1.89
C ARG A 285 18.21 -11.36 1.68
N GLU A 286 18.27 -10.92 0.42
CA GLU A 286 18.14 -9.49 0.08
C GLU A 286 16.66 -9.13 0.00
N ILE A 287 16.30 -7.97 0.55
CA ILE A 287 14.94 -7.43 0.56
C ILE A 287 14.97 -6.08 -0.14
N LEU A 288 14.11 -5.93 -1.15
CA LEU A 288 13.95 -4.71 -1.92
C LEU A 288 12.68 -3.99 -1.51
N GLY A 289 12.71 -2.66 -1.47
CA GLY A 289 11.56 -1.81 -1.16
C GLY A 289 11.68 -0.42 -1.77
N GLN A 290 10.66 0.40 -1.61
CA GLN A 290 10.67 1.80 -2.03
C GLN A 290 11.48 2.66 -1.04
N SER A 291 11.92 3.84 -1.53
CA SER A 291 12.74 4.78 -0.77
C SER A 291 11.94 5.65 0.22
N ALA A 292 12.60 6.63 0.84
CA ALA A 292 12.10 7.46 1.94
C ALA A 292 10.90 8.38 1.62
N TRP A 293 10.51 8.52 0.35
CA TRP A 293 9.22 9.14 0.00
C TRP A 293 8.02 8.22 0.32
N THR A 294 8.28 7.00 0.79
CA THR A 294 7.33 6.05 1.37
C THR A 294 7.72 5.70 2.80
N GLN A 295 6.96 4.83 3.46
CA GLN A 295 7.39 4.23 4.72
C GLN A 295 8.19 2.92 4.53
N GLY A 296 8.63 2.59 3.30
CA GLY A 296 9.38 1.37 2.99
C GLY A 296 10.59 1.12 3.90
N PRO A 297 11.44 2.13 4.18
CA PRO A 297 12.61 1.91 5.03
C PRO A 297 12.28 1.55 6.49
N VAL A 298 11.04 1.75 6.99
CA VAL A 298 10.64 1.33 8.36
C VAL A 298 10.81 -0.17 8.56
N LEU A 299 10.32 -0.99 7.60
CA LEU A 299 10.50 -2.46 7.63
C LEU A 299 11.99 -2.81 7.61
N MET A 300 12.77 -2.16 6.74
CA MET A 300 14.19 -2.45 6.59
C MET A 300 14.97 -2.12 7.86
N GLN A 301 14.69 -0.99 8.50
CA GLN A 301 15.27 -0.63 9.80
C GLN A 301 14.88 -1.64 10.89
N ALA A 302 13.58 -1.99 10.95
CA ALA A 302 13.10 -2.96 11.94
C ALA A 302 13.79 -4.31 11.75
N LEU A 303 13.91 -4.83 10.52
CA LEU A 303 14.65 -6.06 10.23
C LEU A 303 16.12 -5.99 10.66
N GLY A 304 16.79 -4.87 10.38
CA GLY A 304 18.18 -4.68 10.77
C GLY A 304 18.38 -4.64 12.29
N MET A 305 17.46 -4.04 13.04
CA MET A 305 17.46 -4.10 14.51
C MET A 305 17.15 -5.52 15.02
N LEU A 306 16.15 -6.17 14.44
CA LEU A 306 15.71 -7.52 14.82
C LEU A 306 16.76 -8.60 14.49
N ALA A 307 17.67 -8.36 13.57
CA ALA A 307 18.79 -9.27 13.27
C ALA A 307 19.75 -9.50 14.46
N THR A 308 19.68 -8.65 15.50
CA THR A 308 20.45 -8.79 16.74
C THR A 308 19.81 -9.74 17.76
N PHE A 309 18.59 -10.24 17.49
CA PHE A 309 17.84 -11.12 18.40
C PHE A 309 17.66 -12.51 17.79
N ASP A 310 17.67 -13.55 18.62
CA ASP A 310 17.25 -14.88 18.20
C ASP A 310 15.72 -15.00 18.21
N LEU A 311 15.11 -14.54 17.12
CA LEU A 311 13.65 -14.50 16.97
C LEU A 311 13.01 -15.90 17.00
N ARG A 312 13.75 -16.92 16.56
CA ARG A 312 13.27 -18.32 16.57
C ARG A 312 13.17 -18.84 18.00
N ALA A 313 14.17 -18.56 18.84
CA ALA A 313 14.16 -18.92 20.26
C ALA A 313 13.07 -18.18 21.03
N LEU A 314 12.69 -16.96 20.62
CA LEU A 314 11.57 -16.21 21.21
C LEU A 314 10.20 -16.86 20.94
N LYS A 315 10.07 -17.73 19.95
CA LYS A 315 8.85 -18.41 19.50
C LYS A 315 7.81 -17.45 18.89
N HIS A 316 7.23 -17.88 17.78
CA HIS A 316 6.21 -17.10 17.04
C HIS A 316 5.06 -16.66 17.96
N ASN A 317 4.75 -15.38 17.91
CA ASN A 317 3.66 -14.74 18.64
C ASN A 317 3.66 -14.94 20.17
N SER A 318 4.81 -15.26 20.78
CA SER A 318 4.98 -15.15 22.23
C SER A 318 5.01 -13.67 22.65
N ALA A 319 4.78 -13.39 23.93
CA ALA A 319 4.83 -12.02 24.44
C ALA A 319 6.19 -11.35 24.20
N ARG A 320 7.30 -12.09 24.37
CA ARG A 320 8.65 -11.56 24.13
C ARG A 320 8.91 -11.27 22.66
N TYR A 321 8.42 -12.12 21.74
CA TYR A 321 8.52 -11.88 20.29
C TYR A 321 7.71 -10.65 19.89
N ILE A 322 6.45 -10.56 20.30
CA ILE A 322 5.58 -9.41 20.00
C ILE A 322 6.18 -8.13 20.55
N HIS A 323 6.71 -8.18 21.78
CA HIS A 323 7.34 -7.05 22.43
C HIS A 323 8.55 -6.54 21.64
N VAL A 324 9.53 -7.39 21.32
CA VAL A 324 10.74 -6.94 20.63
C VAL A 324 10.46 -6.42 19.22
N VAL A 325 9.52 -7.03 18.49
CA VAL A 325 9.10 -6.55 17.17
C VAL A 325 8.43 -5.19 17.29
N SER A 326 7.55 -5.01 18.28
CA SER A 326 6.85 -3.73 18.51
C SER A 326 7.82 -2.61 18.90
N GLU A 327 8.82 -2.89 19.74
CA GLU A 327 9.83 -1.90 20.15
C GLU A 327 10.72 -1.50 18.97
N ALA A 328 11.13 -2.45 18.11
CA ALA A 328 11.87 -2.15 16.89
C ALA A 328 11.06 -1.25 15.93
N LEU A 329 9.75 -1.52 15.79
CA LEU A 329 8.85 -0.68 15.00
C LEU A 329 8.72 0.74 15.57
N LYS A 330 8.58 0.90 16.90
CA LYS A 330 8.52 2.23 17.54
C LYS A 330 9.76 3.07 17.21
N LEU A 331 10.94 2.47 17.26
CA LEU A 331 12.21 3.13 16.92
C LEU A 331 12.26 3.53 15.45
N ALA A 332 11.87 2.63 14.54
CA ALA A 332 11.86 2.89 13.10
C ALA A 332 10.81 3.96 12.70
N PHE A 333 9.63 3.95 13.34
CA PHE A 333 8.61 4.99 13.11
C PHE A 333 9.02 6.36 13.66
N ALA A 334 9.77 6.42 14.76
CA ALA A 334 10.33 7.67 15.25
C ALA A 334 11.31 8.28 14.22
N ASP A 335 12.16 7.45 13.63
CA ASP A 335 13.08 7.87 12.56
C ASP A 335 12.30 8.29 11.30
N ARG A 336 11.21 7.59 10.94
CA ARG A 336 10.34 7.97 9.83
C ARG A 336 9.81 9.40 9.98
N GLU A 337 9.30 9.75 11.15
CA GLU A 337 8.71 11.07 11.39
C GLU A 337 9.74 12.20 11.22
N ARG A 338 11.00 11.96 11.50
CA ARG A 338 12.04 12.98 11.43
C ARG A 338 12.76 13.06 10.08
N HIS A 339 12.96 11.89 9.41
CA HIS A 339 13.93 11.79 8.32
C HIS A 339 13.32 11.48 6.96
N TYR A 340 12.06 11.05 6.86
CA TYR A 340 11.48 10.60 5.60
C TYR A 340 10.72 11.70 4.87
N GLY A 341 10.89 11.75 3.55
CA GLY A 341 10.22 12.67 2.64
C GLY A 341 10.81 12.60 1.23
N ASP A 342 10.21 13.32 0.30
CA ASP A 342 10.67 13.43 -1.11
C ASP A 342 11.65 14.61 -1.26
N ARG A 343 12.82 14.48 -0.64
CA ARG A 343 13.95 15.45 -0.71
C ARG A 343 15.26 14.69 -0.86
N GLU A 344 16.23 15.25 -1.56
CA GLU A 344 17.53 14.61 -1.81
C GLU A 344 18.28 14.26 -0.52
N ASP A 345 18.26 15.13 0.47
CA ASP A 345 18.88 14.89 1.78
C ASP A 345 18.19 13.79 2.58
N ALA A 346 16.86 13.62 2.43
CA ALA A 346 16.13 12.50 3.02
C ALA A 346 16.54 11.17 2.36
N LEU A 347 16.72 11.16 1.04
CA LEU A 347 17.21 9.98 0.31
C LEU A 347 18.64 9.63 0.72
N ALA A 348 19.51 10.62 0.88
CA ALA A 348 20.87 10.42 1.39
C ALA A 348 20.89 9.93 2.84
N SER A 349 19.99 10.42 3.70
CA SER A 349 19.89 10.03 5.11
C SER A 349 19.51 8.57 5.29
N VAL A 350 18.73 7.98 4.37
CA VAL A 350 18.29 6.57 4.46
C VAL A 350 19.48 5.61 4.50
N ALA A 351 20.55 5.87 3.75
CA ALA A 351 21.74 5.03 3.80
C ALA A 351 22.36 4.99 5.21
N GLY A 352 22.36 6.11 5.92
CA GLY A 352 22.80 6.19 7.32
C GLY A 352 21.86 5.45 8.28
N LEU A 353 20.56 5.58 8.08
CA LEU A 353 19.53 4.90 8.89
C LEU A 353 19.55 3.37 8.71
N LEU A 354 20.03 2.87 7.58
CA LEU A 354 20.19 1.44 7.30
C LEU A 354 21.61 0.92 7.58
N ALA A 355 22.53 1.78 8.04
CA ALA A 355 23.89 1.36 8.36
C ALA A 355 23.89 0.36 9.54
N PRO A 356 24.64 -0.76 9.46
CA PRO A 356 24.64 -1.78 10.50
C PRO A 356 24.95 -1.26 11.90
N ALA A 357 25.94 -0.37 12.03
CA ALA A 357 26.32 0.19 13.34
C ALA A 357 25.19 1.08 13.92
N TYR A 358 24.50 1.85 13.08
CA TYR A 358 23.33 2.62 13.49
C TYR A 358 22.20 1.73 14.00
N LEU A 359 21.86 0.67 13.23
CA LEU A 359 20.80 -0.27 13.59
C LEU A 359 21.12 -1.05 14.88
N GLN A 360 22.39 -1.44 15.10
CA GLN A 360 22.83 -2.03 16.38
C GLN A 360 22.66 -1.07 17.54
N GLY A 361 23.05 0.20 17.38
CA GLY A 361 22.85 1.23 18.40
C GLY A 361 21.38 1.46 18.73
N ARG A 362 20.49 1.47 17.72
CA ARG A 362 19.04 1.55 17.93
C ARG A 362 18.50 0.31 18.62
N ALA A 363 18.92 -0.89 18.22
CA ALA A 363 18.51 -2.17 18.84
C ALA A 363 18.88 -2.24 20.33
N ALA A 364 20.03 -1.68 20.72
CA ALA A 364 20.48 -1.63 22.12
C ALA A 364 19.55 -0.81 23.04
N LEU A 365 18.67 0.01 22.49
CA LEU A 365 17.66 0.76 23.25
C LEU A 365 16.44 -0.10 23.62
N ILE A 366 16.26 -1.26 22.98
CA ILE A 366 15.15 -2.17 23.26
C ILE A 366 15.36 -2.84 24.61
N ARG A 367 14.45 -2.63 25.54
CA ARG A 367 14.46 -3.22 26.87
C ARG A 367 13.56 -4.44 26.90
N MET A 368 14.12 -5.63 27.14
CA MET A 368 13.37 -6.90 27.18
C MET A 368 12.46 -7.05 28.40
N ASP A 369 12.62 -6.21 29.41
CA ASP A 369 11.91 -6.25 30.70
C ASP A 369 10.74 -5.25 30.78
N ARG A 370 10.63 -4.32 29.83
CA ARG A 370 9.57 -3.29 29.84
C ARG A 370 9.39 -2.61 28.49
N ALA A 371 8.15 -2.23 28.19
CA ALA A 371 7.79 -1.47 27.01
C ALA A 371 8.18 0.01 27.13
N THR A 372 8.55 0.62 26.02
CA THR A 372 8.69 2.08 25.91
C THR A 372 7.28 2.69 25.82
N PRO A 373 6.85 3.52 26.80
CA PRO A 373 5.48 4.00 26.87
C PRO A 373 5.14 5.06 25.84
N GLU A 374 6.10 5.86 25.43
CA GLU A 374 5.97 6.95 24.46
C GLU A 374 6.74 6.64 23.17
N ALA A 375 6.51 7.42 22.12
CA ALA A 375 7.36 7.35 20.93
C ALA A 375 8.81 7.72 21.32
N PRO A 376 9.78 6.84 21.06
CA PRO A 376 11.18 7.14 21.37
C PRO A 376 11.65 8.34 20.54
N PRO A 377 12.67 9.08 21.00
CA PRO A 377 13.27 10.12 20.18
C PRO A 377 13.89 9.50 18.90
N PRO A 378 13.80 10.19 17.77
CA PRO A 378 14.46 9.75 16.53
C PRO A 378 15.97 9.69 16.72
N GLY A 379 16.62 8.75 16.06
CA GLY A 379 18.07 8.70 16.01
C GLY A 379 18.63 9.73 15.04
N ASP A 380 19.93 10.01 15.14
CA ASP A 380 20.65 10.85 14.18
C ASP A 380 21.52 9.95 13.28
N PRO A 381 21.22 9.82 11.98
CA PRO A 381 21.95 8.93 11.07
C PRO A 381 23.42 9.34 10.84
N ARG A 382 23.82 10.53 11.30
CA ARG A 382 25.23 10.97 11.30
C ARG A 382 26.06 10.26 12.37
N TYR A 383 25.40 9.70 13.41
CA TYR A 383 26.06 9.00 14.50
C TYR A 383 25.83 7.49 14.38
N ARG A 384 26.92 6.73 14.36
CA ARG A 384 26.88 5.27 14.18
C ARG A 384 26.28 4.51 15.37
N ASP A 385 26.21 5.11 16.53
CA ASP A 385 25.63 4.52 17.75
C ASP A 385 24.09 4.69 17.83
N GLY A 386 23.47 5.27 16.82
CA GLY A 386 22.02 5.51 16.79
C GLY A 386 21.53 6.50 17.85
N ALA A 387 22.44 7.26 18.47
CA ALA A 387 22.11 8.23 19.50
C ALA A 387 21.25 9.38 18.96
N SER A 388 20.40 9.93 19.81
CA SER A 388 19.50 11.05 19.47
C SER A 388 20.13 12.44 19.70
N ARG A 389 21.46 12.55 19.57
CA ARG A 389 22.19 13.78 19.87
C ARG A 389 21.80 14.92 18.94
N GLY A 390 21.28 16.00 19.51
CA GLY A 390 20.91 17.20 18.76
C GLY A 390 19.65 17.06 17.88
N VAL A 391 18.96 15.92 17.95
CA VAL A 391 17.68 15.72 17.26
C VAL A 391 16.58 16.07 18.25
N GLY A 392 15.87 17.17 18.02
CA GLY A 392 14.71 17.56 18.81
C GLY A 392 13.64 16.45 18.78
N ALA A 393 12.90 16.29 19.86
CA ALA A 393 11.71 15.48 19.86
C ALA A 393 10.78 15.96 18.72
N THR A 394 10.02 15.04 18.14
CA THR A 394 8.97 15.36 17.15
C THR A 394 8.09 16.47 17.73
N SER A 395 8.20 17.68 17.17
CA SER A 395 7.57 18.87 17.72
C SER A 395 6.04 18.72 17.68
N GLY A 396 5.40 18.93 18.83
CA GLY A 396 4.00 19.34 18.91
C GLY A 396 2.92 18.25 18.78
N VAL A 397 3.25 16.96 18.76
CA VAL A 397 2.20 15.92 18.77
C VAL A 397 1.70 15.72 20.21
N ARG A 398 0.57 16.35 20.50
CA ARG A 398 -0.19 16.03 21.75
C ARG A 398 -0.94 14.72 21.52
N ALA A 399 -1.00 13.89 22.57
CA ALA A 399 -1.93 12.77 22.60
C ALA A 399 -3.33 13.31 22.30
N SER A 400 -3.93 12.92 21.20
CA SER A 400 -5.31 13.28 20.89
C SER A 400 -6.20 12.42 21.78
N GLY A 401 -6.98 13.08 22.65
CA GLY A 401 -8.03 12.43 23.42
C GLY A 401 -8.96 11.64 22.49
N ALA A 402 -9.61 10.61 23.03
CA ALA A 402 -10.41 9.59 22.35
C ALA A 402 -11.12 10.09 21.08
N ALA A 403 -10.44 10.09 19.95
CA ALA A 403 -11.11 10.04 18.66
C ALA A 403 -11.67 8.62 18.52
N ALA A 404 -12.94 8.52 18.15
CA ALA A 404 -13.72 7.29 18.14
C ALA A 404 -12.90 6.08 17.70
N ALA A 405 -12.92 5.04 18.50
CA ALA A 405 -12.49 3.72 18.12
C ALA A 405 -13.27 3.36 16.84
N GLY A 406 -12.61 3.24 15.70
CA GLY A 406 -13.31 2.81 14.49
C GLY A 406 -12.73 3.25 13.15
N ALA A 407 -11.82 4.19 13.07
CA ALA A 407 -11.11 4.46 11.82
C ALA A 407 -9.89 3.53 11.70
N ALA A 408 -10.10 2.23 11.68
CA ALA A 408 -9.13 1.34 11.04
C ALA A 408 -8.88 1.90 9.63
N ALA A 409 -7.63 1.94 9.20
CA ALA A 409 -7.26 2.36 7.86
C ALA A 409 -7.82 1.32 6.85
N ASP A 410 -9.12 1.36 6.61
CA ASP A 410 -9.86 0.43 5.74
C ASP A 410 -9.59 0.68 4.26
N GLY A 411 -8.54 1.41 3.93
CA GLY A 411 -8.16 1.75 2.57
C GLY A 411 -6.98 0.95 2.05
N THR A 412 -6.72 1.16 0.75
CA THR A 412 -5.66 0.50 -0.01
C THR A 412 -6.04 -0.93 -0.45
N THR A 413 -5.55 -1.37 -1.56
CA THR A 413 -5.51 -2.78 -1.97
C THR A 413 -4.08 -3.17 -2.32
N HIS A 414 -3.82 -4.47 -2.49
CA HIS A 414 -2.53 -4.96 -2.94
C HIS A 414 -2.73 -6.01 -4.02
N ILE A 415 -1.87 -6.00 -5.04
CA ILE A 415 -1.95 -6.86 -6.21
C ILE A 415 -0.55 -7.38 -6.52
N ALA A 416 -0.40 -8.67 -6.72
CA ALA A 416 0.87 -9.26 -7.12
C ALA A 416 0.68 -10.33 -8.18
N ALA A 417 1.66 -10.44 -9.10
CA ALA A 417 1.70 -11.50 -10.10
C ALA A 417 3.12 -11.96 -10.37
N ILE A 418 3.23 -13.25 -10.71
CA ILE A 418 4.43 -13.88 -11.27
C ILE A 418 4.00 -14.67 -12.50
N ASP A 419 4.70 -14.53 -13.61
CA ASP A 419 4.49 -15.35 -14.80
C ASP A 419 5.50 -16.52 -14.90
N ARG A 420 5.29 -17.38 -15.90
CA ARG A 420 6.14 -18.55 -16.14
C ARG A 420 7.60 -18.21 -16.42
N ASP A 421 7.87 -17.02 -16.96
CA ASP A 421 9.22 -16.57 -17.29
C ASP A 421 9.96 -16.02 -16.05
N GLY A 422 9.22 -15.87 -14.93
CA GLY A 422 9.73 -15.38 -13.65
C GLY A 422 9.69 -13.86 -13.52
N ASN A 423 9.02 -13.15 -14.42
CA ASN A 423 8.73 -11.74 -14.20
C ASN A 423 7.85 -11.61 -12.96
N MET A 424 8.16 -10.63 -12.11
CA MET A 424 7.42 -10.35 -10.89
C MET A 424 7.04 -8.88 -10.80
N ILE A 425 5.85 -8.64 -10.32
CA ILE A 425 5.40 -7.30 -9.97
C ILE A 425 4.48 -7.38 -8.77
N CYS A 426 4.67 -6.46 -7.83
CA CYS A 426 3.74 -6.19 -6.76
C CYS A 426 3.39 -4.70 -6.75
N LEU A 427 2.12 -4.41 -6.61
CA LEU A 427 1.51 -3.10 -6.74
C LEU A 427 0.63 -2.80 -5.54
N THR A 428 0.81 -1.63 -4.93
CA THR A 428 -0.05 -1.15 -3.85
C THR A 428 -0.74 0.15 -4.29
N PRO A 429 -1.94 0.06 -4.90
CA PRO A 429 -2.70 1.22 -5.31
C PRO A 429 -3.58 1.73 -4.17
N SER A 430 -3.80 3.04 -4.12
CA SER A 430 -4.65 3.72 -3.14
C SER A 430 -5.10 5.09 -3.70
N GLY A 431 -5.62 5.97 -2.83
CA GLY A 431 -6.03 7.29 -3.28
C GLY A 431 -6.66 8.11 -2.20
N GLY A 432 -7.84 8.55 -2.41
CA GLY A 432 -8.67 9.12 -1.37
C GLY A 432 -9.53 8.00 -0.79
N VAL A 433 -9.56 7.90 0.52
CA VAL A 433 -10.61 7.13 1.16
C VAL A 433 -11.93 7.67 0.60
N PHE A 434 -12.74 6.81 0.03
CA PHE A 434 -13.95 7.26 -0.65
C PHE A 434 -14.84 8.14 0.26
N ARG A 435 -14.84 7.92 1.58
CA ARG A 435 -15.48 8.73 2.61
C ARG A 435 -14.68 9.98 3.04
N LYS A 436 -13.49 10.22 2.48
CA LYS A 436 -12.63 11.39 2.78
C LYS A 436 -12.52 12.36 1.61
N SER A 437 -13.00 11.99 0.44
CA SER A 437 -12.84 12.78 -0.78
C SER A 437 -14.18 13.23 -1.36
N ALA A 438 -14.13 14.22 -2.24
CA ALA A 438 -15.26 14.56 -3.10
C ALA A 438 -15.32 13.59 -4.30
N PHE A 439 -16.53 13.23 -4.70
CA PHE A 439 -16.79 12.39 -5.87
C PHE A 439 -17.05 13.29 -7.09
N ALA A 440 -16.31 13.06 -8.16
CA ALA A 440 -16.46 13.75 -9.43
C ALA A 440 -17.47 12.97 -10.32
N PRO A 441 -18.72 13.45 -10.44
CA PRO A 441 -19.79 12.69 -11.11
C PRO A 441 -19.52 12.54 -12.61
N GLU A 442 -18.83 13.49 -13.25
CA GLU A 442 -18.49 13.45 -14.68
C GLU A 442 -17.40 12.38 -14.99
N LEU A 443 -16.65 11.95 -13.97
CA LEU A 443 -15.61 10.93 -14.08
C LEU A 443 -16.03 9.60 -13.47
N GLY A 444 -17.02 9.61 -12.58
CA GLY A 444 -17.48 8.43 -11.85
C GLY A 444 -16.51 7.96 -10.77
N CYS A 445 -15.66 8.84 -10.23
CA CYS A 445 -14.70 8.47 -9.20
C CYS A 445 -14.37 9.64 -8.25
N THR A 446 -13.76 9.30 -7.10
CA THR A 446 -13.19 10.29 -6.17
C THR A 446 -11.78 10.70 -6.59
N LEU A 447 -11.30 11.86 -6.11
CA LEU A 447 -9.91 12.29 -6.29
C LEU A 447 -9.05 11.92 -5.07
N SER A 448 -7.76 11.70 -5.30
CA SER A 448 -6.79 11.43 -4.23
C SER A 448 -6.68 12.59 -3.23
N THR A 449 -6.67 12.27 -1.94
CA THR A 449 -6.53 13.25 -0.84
C THR A 449 -5.16 13.19 -0.16
N ARG A 450 -4.13 12.72 -0.86
CA ARG A 450 -2.81 12.42 -0.27
C ARG A 450 -2.01 13.63 0.20
N SER A 451 -2.36 14.86 -0.20
CA SER A 451 -1.71 16.04 0.37
C SER A 451 -1.87 16.14 1.89
N GLU A 452 -2.89 15.47 2.49
CA GLU A 452 -3.05 15.38 3.96
C GLU A 452 -1.82 14.85 4.69
N MET A 453 -0.95 14.13 3.99
CA MET A 453 0.25 13.52 4.56
C MET A 453 1.43 14.47 4.67
N PHE A 454 1.43 15.61 3.99
CA PHE A 454 2.46 16.62 4.16
C PHE A 454 2.42 17.23 5.56
N VAL A 455 3.55 17.81 5.97
CA VAL A 455 3.65 18.68 7.14
C VAL A 455 3.79 20.14 6.69
N LEU A 456 3.29 21.08 7.50
CA LEU A 456 3.34 22.51 7.21
C LEU A 456 4.51 23.20 7.95
N GLU A 457 5.65 22.49 8.05
CA GLU A 457 6.90 22.95 8.67
C GLU A 457 7.98 23.11 7.59
N ASP A 458 8.70 24.25 7.57
CA ASP A 458 9.61 24.62 6.47
C ASP A 458 10.75 23.62 6.26
N ASP A 459 11.45 23.23 7.31
CA ASP A 459 12.67 22.42 7.22
C ASP A 459 12.43 20.90 7.28
N HIS A 460 11.18 20.49 7.35
CA HIS A 460 10.85 19.08 7.44
C HIS A 460 11.06 18.37 6.08
N PRO A 461 11.66 17.16 6.02
CA PRO A 461 11.81 16.41 4.75
C PRO A 461 10.49 16.19 4.01
N ASN A 462 9.38 16.07 4.75
CA ASN A 462 8.03 15.95 4.20
C ASN A 462 7.25 17.27 4.20
N ALA A 463 7.92 18.43 4.24
CA ALA A 463 7.28 19.73 4.10
C ALA A 463 6.53 19.84 2.77
N LEU A 464 5.35 20.47 2.78
CA LEU A 464 4.58 20.75 1.58
C LEU A 464 5.38 21.66 0.63
N ALA A 465 5.46 21.25 -0.62
CA ALA A 465 5.93 22.11 -1.71
C ALA A 465 5.26 21.71 -3.04
N PRO A 466 4.98 22.65 -3.93
CA PRO A 466 4.45 22.37 -5.26
C PRO A 466 5.28 21.35 -6.03
N GLY A 467 4.61 20.42 -6.73
CA GLY A 467 5.27 19.38 -7.52
C GLY A 467 5.96 18.26 -6.73
N LYS A 468 5.97 18.34 -5.40
CA LYS A 468 6.56 17.35 -4.51
C LYS A 468 5.58 16.21 -4.20
N ARG A 469 6.10 14.99 -4.02
CA ARG A 469 5.33 13.85 -3.51
C ARG A 469 5.18 13.95 -1.99
N PRO A 470 3.97 13.77 -1.42
CA PRO A 470 3.85 13.55 0.01
C PRO A 470 4.49 12.21 0.39
N ARG A 471 5.06 12.11 1.60
CA ARG A 471 5.47 10.82 2.14
C ARG A 471 4.25 9.91 2.24
N THR A 472 4.23 8.83 1.48
CA THR A 472 3.09 7.91 1.46
C THR A 472 3.29 6.71 2.38
N THR A 473 2.17 6.12 2.83
CA THR A 473 2.18 4.83 3.53
C THR A 473 2.26 3.64 2.59
N LEU A 474 2.13 3.85 1.28
CA LEU A 474 2.14 2.77 0.30
C LEU A 474 3.52 2.14 0.21
N VAL A 475 3.56 0.82 0.30
CA VAL A 475 4.78 0.02 0.21
C VAL A 475 4.51 -1.31 -0.48
N SER A 476 5.58 -1.90 -0.99
CA SER A 476 5.66 -3.27 -1.51
C SER A 476 7.07 -3.77 -1.31
N TYR A 477 7.25 -5.08 -1.20
CA TYR A 477 8.59 -5.66 -1.03
C TYR A 477 8.80 -6.85 -1.95
N LEU A 478 10.05 -7.01 -2.42
CA LEU A 478 10.55 -8.21 -3.07
C LEU A 478 11.60 -8.85 -2.16
N ILE A 479 11.56 -10.17 -2.04
CA ILE A 479 12.56 -10.95 -1.34
C ILE A 479 13.36 -11.75 -2.38
N CYS A 480 14.69 -11.62 -2.33
CA CYS A 480 15.59 -12.26 -3.28
C CYS A 480 16.34 -13.42 -2.66
N GLU A 481 16.61 -14.43 -3.47
CA GLU A 481 17.50 -15.54 -3.19
C GLU A 481 18.60 -15.57 -4.25
N GLY A 482 19.86 -15.55 -3.81
CA GLY A 482 20.99 -15.48 -4.74
C GLY A 482 20.97 -14.25 -5.68
N GLY A 483 20.41 -13.12 -5.22
CA GLY A 483 20.28 -11.89 -6.01
C GLY A 483 19.10 -11.87 -7.00
N VAL A 484 18.27 -12.93 -7.03
CA VAL A 484 17.08 -13.02 -7.89
C VAL A 484 15.83 -12.96 -7.03
N PRO A 485 14.86 -12.07 -7.32
CA PRO A 485 13.58 -12.05 -6.63
C PRO A 485 12.85 -13.39 -6.74
N THR A 486 12.39 -13.89 -5.60
CA THR A 486 11.63 -15.15 -5.48
C THR A 486 10.28 -14.97 -4.82
N MET A 487 10.05 -13.88 -4.09
CA MET A 487 8.77 -13.63 -3.43
C MET A 487 8.37 -12.14 -3.53
N THR A 488 7.07 -11.89 -3.54
CA THR A 488 6.48 -10.57 -3.30
C THR A 488 5.77 -10.57 -1.97
N VAL A 489 5.79 -9.44 -1.27
CA VAL A 489 5.07 -9.23 -0.02
C VAL A 489 4.40 -7.87 -0.04
N GLY A 490 3.14 -7.81 0.38
CA GLY A 490 2.44 -6.55 0.59
C GLY A 490 1.11 -6.71 1.30
N CYS A 491 0.77 -5.70 2.09
CA CYS A 491 -0.46 -5.66 2.88
C CYS A 491 -1.06 -4.25 2.85
N PRO A 492 -2.36 -4.09 2.58
CA PRO A 492 -3.06 -2.83 2.79
C PRO A 492 -3.16 -2.46 4.27
N GLY A 493 -3.43 -1.16 4.58
CA GLY A 493 -3.76 -0.78 5.94
C GLY A 493 -3.09 0.49 6.48
N GLY A 494 -2.75 1.47 5.64
CA GLY A 494 -2.15 2.72 6.12
C GLY A 494 -0.82 2.49 6.84
N ASP A 495 -0.67 2.98 8.08
CA ASP A 495 0.55 2.77 8.89
C ASP A 495 0.72 1.31 9.36
N ASP A 496 -0.32 0.49 9.30
CA ASP A 496 -0.23 -0.95 9.59
C ASP A 496 0.38 -1.75 8.42
N GLN A 497 0.46 -1.20 7.18
CA GLN A 497 1.05 -1.90 6.03
C GLN A 497 2.44 -2.46 6.36
N THR A 498 3.37 -1.57 6.69
CA THR A 498 4.76 -1.95 7.00
C THR A 498 4.88 -2.87 8.21
N GLN A 499 4.00 -2.73 9.20
CA GLN A 499 3.97 -3.58 10.39
C GLN A 499 3.51 -5.01 10.04
N ALA A 500 2.46 -5.12 9.22
CA ALA A 500 1.99 -6.41 8.71
C ALA A 500 3.03 -7.05 7.78
N ASP A 501 3.59 -6.28 6.85
CA ASP A 501 4.62 -6.77 5.92
C ASP A 501 5.86 -7.28 6.65
N LEU A 502 6.29 -6.61 7.73
CA LEU A 502 7.36 -7.08 8.59
C LEU A 502 7.05 -8.48 9.16
N GLN A 503 5.85 -8.68 9.68
CA GLN A 503 5.42 -9.97 10.22
C GLN A 503 5.32 -11.03 9.13
N LEU A 504 4.86 -10.68 7.92
CA LEU A 504 4.87 -11.61 6.77
C LEU A 504 6.30 -12.05 6.42
N VAL A 505 7.25 -11.11 6.35
CA VAL A 505 8.67 -11.43 6.09
C VAL A 505 9.24 -12.35 7.20
N LEU A 506 8.93 -12.06 8.47
CA LEU A 506 9.37 -12.90 9.58
C LEU A 506 8.74 -14.30 9.55
N ASN A 507 7.44 -14.39 9.21
CA ASN A 507 6.73 -15.65 9.07
C ASN A 507 7.34 -16.53 7.96
N LEU A 508 7.69 -15.93 6.83
CA LEU A 508 8.29 -16.63 5.70
C LEU A 508 9.75 -17.05 6.00
N LEU A 509 10.58 -16.12 6.48
CA LEU A 509 12.04 -16.31 6.55
C LEU A 509 12.52 -16.93 7.86
N ILE A 510 11.86 -16.66 8.98
CA ILE A 510 12.25 -17.16 10.31
C ILE A 510 11.46 -18.41 10.67
N PHE A 511 10.14 -18.40 10.43
CA PHE A 511 9.26 -19.49 10.85
C PHE A 511 8.92 -20.49 9.73
N GLY A 512 9.41 -20.27 8.50
CA GLY A 512 9.28 -21.21 7.38
C GLY A 512 7.85 -21.45 6.91
N MET A 513 6.95 -20.50 7.13
CA MET A 513 5.56 -20.62 6.71
C MET A 513 5.43 -20.54 5.19
N ASN A 514 4.49 -21.30 4.62
CA ASN A 514 4.11 -21.12 3.24
C ASN A 514 3.32 -19.78 3.05
N PRO A 515 3.10 -19.32 1.82
CA PRO A 515 2.41 -18.05 1.57
C PRO A 515 1.04 -17.91 2.27
N GLN A 516 0.21 -18.97 2.30
CA GLN A 516 -1.11 -18.90 2.93
C GLN A 516 -1.03 -18.89 4.45
N GLN A 517 -0.15 -19.71 5.05
CA GLN A 517 0.10 -19.70 6.48
C GLN A 517 0.61 -18.32 6.94
N ALA A 518 1.50 -17.70 6.15
CA ALA A 518 2.07 -16.39 6.48
C ALA A 518 1.00 -15.30 6.53
N VAL A 519 0.06 -15.26 5.57
CA VAL A 519 -0.99 -14.24 5.52
C VAL A 519 -2.10 -14.46 6.53
N GLU A 520 -2.35 -15.71 6.97
CA GLU A 520 -3.40 -16.02 7.94
C GLU A 520 -2.92 -15.95 9.40
N ALA A 521 -1.63 -16.01 9.64
CA ALA A 521 -1.08 -15.92 11.00
C ALA A 521 -1.61 -14.67 11.74
N PRO A 522 -1.98 -14.79 13.03
CA PRO A 522 -2.44 -13.65 13.83
C PRO A 522 -1.38 -12.56 13.87
N ARG A 523 -1.83 -11.30 13.73
CA ARG A 523 -0.97 -10.12 13.67
C ARG A 523 -1.21 -9.19 14.87
N PHE A 524 -0.28 -8.26 15.00
CA PHE A 524 -0.32 -7.19 15.99
C PHE A 524 0.21 -5.90 15.37
N SER A 525 -0.12 -4.73 15.94
CA SER A 525 0.42 -3.45 15.50
C SER A 525 0.57 -2.46 16.66
N THR A 526 1.74 -1.82 16.74
CA THR A 526 1.91 -0.71 17.68
C THR A 526 1.22 0.54 17.15
N GLN A 527 0.56 1.27 18.04
CA GLN A 527 -0.02 2.58 17.76
C GLN A 527 0.80 3.71 18.39
N THR A 528 1.96 3.38 18.98
CA THR A 528 2.93 4.34 19.50
C THR A 528 3.73 4.96 18.35
N LEU A 529 3.00 5.59 17.46
CA LEU A 529 3.49 6.31 16.29
C LEU A 529 2.56 7.47 15.96
N VAL A 530 3.06 8.49 15.28
CA VAL A 530 2.21 9.54 14.72
C VAL A 530 1.54 9.00 13.47
N ASN A 531 0.20 8.91 13.49
CA ASN A 531 -0.56 8.44 12.34
C ASN A 531 -0.33 9.34 11.12
N SER A 532 -0.13 8.76 9.95
CA SER A 532 0.15 9.49 8.71
C SER A 532 -1.05 10.27 8.17
N PHE A 533 -2.27 9.90 8.57
CA PHE A 533 -3.52 10.49 8.07
C PHE A 533 -4.08 11.56 8.99
N TYR A 534 -4.78 12.52 8.41
CA TYR A 534 -5.54 13.52 9.17
C TYR A 534 -6.53 12.85 10.15
N PRO A 535 -6.64 13.29 11.40
CA PRO A 535 -5.97 14.41 12.07
C PRO A 535 -4.62 14.06 12.75
N ARG A 536 -3.91 13.01 12.33
CA ARG A 536 -2.60 12.56 12.85
C ARG A 536 -2.67 12.10 14.33
N VAL A 537 -3.57 11.19 14.60
CA VAL A 537 -3.79 10.62 15.94
C VAL A 537 -2.51 9.96 16.45
N TYR A 538 -2.21 10.17 17.73
CA TYR A 538 -1.11 9.53 18.45
C TYR A 538 -1.66 8.84 19.71
N ARG A 539 -1.33 7.55 19.89
CA ARG A 539 -1.78 6.72 21.00
C ARG A 539 -0.58 6.06 21.69
N PRO A 540 0.01 6.73 22.69
CA PRO A 540 1.18 6.22 23.37
C PRO A 540 0.90 4.90 24.08
N GLY A 541 1.87 3.98 24.07
CA GLY A 541 1.81 2.68 24.72
C GLY A 541 0.84 1.68 24.12
N GLN A 542 -0.07 2.07 23.21
CA GLN A 542 -1.08 1.18 22.66
C GLN A 542 -0.49 0.13 21.72
N LEU A 543 -0.85 -1.12 21.96
CA LEU A 543 -0.53 -2.29 21.15
C LEU A 543 -1.84 -3.02 20.78
N ASN A 544 -2.20 -2.98 19.52
CA ASN A 544 -3.32 -3.75 18.99
C ASN A 544 -2.88 -5.18 18.71
N VAL A 545 -3.73 -6.15 19.03
CA VAL A 545 -3.51 -7.57 18.78
C VAL A 545 -4.78 -8.19 18.19
N GLU A 546 -4.63 -9.21 17.35
CA GLU A 546 -5.76 -9.96 16.79
C GLU A 546 -6.24 -11.05 17.75
N PRO A 547 -7.51 -11.52 17.63
CA PRO A 547 -8.11 -12.52 18.51
C PRO A 547 -7.33 -13.84 18.61
N GLY A 548 -6.54 -14.18 17.57
CA GLY A 548 -5.66 -15.37 17.56
C GLY A 548 -4.44 -15.29 18.50
N ILE A 549 -4.17 -14.14 19.14
CA ILE A 549 -3.13 -14.01 20.17
C ILE A 549 -3.71 -14.42 21.51
N PRO A 550 -3.16 -15.47 22.19
CA PRO A 550 -3.70 -16.02 23.43
C PRO A 550 -3.83 -14.97 24.55
N GLU A 551 -4.83 -15.13 25.42
CA GLU A 551 -5.07 -14.25 26.56
C GLU A 551 -3.85 -14.19 27.51
N SER A 552 -3.20 -15.33 27.77
CA SER A 552 -1.96 -15.37 28.55
C SER A 552 -0.86 -14.50 27.97
N THR A 553 -0.67 -14.54 26.64
CA THR A 553 0.28 -13.67 25.92
C THR A 553 -0.11 -12.19 26.06
N ARG A 554 -1.39 -11.86 25.98
CA ARG A 554 -1.90 -10.49 26.17
C ARG A 554 -1.65 -9.98 27.57
N ALA A 555 -1.86 -10.83 28.60
CA ALA A 555 -1.58 -10.51 29.98
C ALA A 555 -0.08 -10.26 30.22
N GLU A 556 0.81 -11.10 29.65
CA GLU A 556 2.26 -10.90 29.73
C GLU A 556 2.69 -9.59 29.05
N LEU A 557 2.11 -9.23 27.89
CA LEU A 557 2.37 -7.96 27.21
C LEU A 557 1.93 -6.77 28.07
N SER A 558 0.78 -6.87 28.72
CA SER A 558 0.31 -5.84 29.66
C SER A 558 1.25 -5.70 30.87
N ALA A 559 1.78 -6.81 31.39
CA ALA A 559 2.75 -6.79 32.49
C ALA A 559 4.09 -6.14 32.07
N LEU A 560 4.47 -6.24 30.79
CA LEU A 560 5.61 -5.49 30.23
C LEU A 560 5.34 -3.98 30.06
N GLY A 561 4.10 -3.52 30.25
CA GLY A 561 3.72 -2.10 30.15
C GLY A 561 3.07 -1.68 28.83
N HIS A 562 2.70 -2.62 27.95
CA HIS A 562 1.87 -2.29 26.79
C HIS A 562 0.41 -2.09 27.17
N THR A 563 -0.26 -1.12 26.59
CA THR A 563 -1.73 -0.99 26.63
C THR A 563 -2.32 -1.85 25.52
N VAL A 564 -2.63 -3.10 25.87
CA VAL A 564 -3.08 -4.10 24.87
C VAL A 564 -4.56 -3.91 24.54
N SER A 565 -4.89 -3.84 23.24
CA SER A 565 -6.26 -3.77 22.72
C SER A 565 -6.48 -4.88 21.68
N GLU A 566 -7.49 -5.73 21.89
CA GLU A 566 -7.91 -6.69 20.89
C GLU A 566 -8.74 -5.99 19.80
N ILE A 567 -8.35 -6.20 18.52
CA ILE A 567 -9.05 -5.66 17.36
C ILE A 567 -9.21 -6.73 16.27
N GLY A 568 -10.20 -6.59 15.42
CA GLY A 568 -10.52 -7.60 14.40
C GLY A 568 -9.40 -7.87 13.37
N ALA A 569 -8.57 -6.88 13.05
CA ALA A 569 -7.45 -7.05 12.12
C ALA A 569 -6.38 -5.95 12.29
N CYS A 570 -5.10 -6.36 12.29
CA CYS A 570 -3.92 -5.51 12.25
C CYS A 570 -3.33 -5.54 10.82
N GLY A 571 -3.79 -4.64 9.95
CA GLY A 571 -3.63 -4.78 8.50
C GLY A 571 -4.53 -5.90 7.95
N ASN A 572 -5.06 -5.76 6.77
CA ASN A 572 -5.95 -6.77 6.19
C ASN A 572 -5.86 -6.77 4.66
N GLY A 573 -6.04 -7.93 4.05
CA GLY A 573 -5.90 -8.10 2.61
C GLY A 573 -4.45 -8.32 2.15
N ALA A 574 -3.61 -8.91 3.01
CA ALA A 574 -2.24 -9.26 2.69
C ALA A 574 -2.15 -10.25 1.52
N VAL A 575 -1.12 -10.08 0.70
CA VAL A 575 -0.81 -10.92 -0.46
C VAL A 575 0.66 -11.31 -0.41
N VAL A 576 0.92 -12.58 -0.62
CA VAL A 576 2.27 -13.12 -0.82
C VAL A 576 2.24 -13.98 -2.07
N THR A 577 3.18 -13.75 -3.01
CA THR A 577 3.44 -14.67 -4.11
C THR A 577 4.87 -15.18 -4.03
N ARG A 578 5.10 -16.42 -4.48
CA ARG A 578 6.41 -17.07 -4.42
C ARG A 578 6.67 -17.86 -5.71
N ARG A 579 7.89 -17.80 -6.19
CA ARG A 579 8.46 -18.73 -7.16
C ARG A 579 9.52 -19.56 -6.47
N ASP A 580 9.36 -20.85 -6.52
CA ASP A 580 10.39 -21.77 -6.05
C ASP A 580 11.56 -21.76 -7.06
N PRO A 581 12.80 -21.45 -6.63
CA PRO A 581 13.92 -21.31 -7.56
C PRO A 581 14.40 -22.64 -8.15
N GLU A 582 14.17 -23.78 -7.48
CA GLU A 582 14.63 -25.11 -7.92
C GLU A 582 13.62 -25.75 -8.87
N THR A 583 12.33 -25.69 -8.54
CA THR A 583 11.27 -26.38 -9.30
C THR A 583 10.56 -25.48 -10.29
N GLY A 584 10.65 -24.16 -10.13
CA GLY A 584 9.88 -23.19 -10.90
C GLY A 584 8.39 -23.10 -10.52
N VAL A 585 7.95 -23.86 -9.52
CA VAL A 585 6.55 -23.81 -9.03
C VAL A 585 6.24 -22.42 -8.49
N LEU A 586 5.10 -21.90 -8.93
CA LEU A 586 4.55 -20.62 -8.49
C LEU A 586 3.49 -20.90 -7.44
N SER A 587 3.47 -20.11 -6.36
CA SER A 587 2.46 -20.23 -5.31
C SER A 587 2.04 -18.87 -4.79
N ALA A 588 0.83 -18.79 -4.22
CA ALA A 588 0.32 -17.57 -3.60
C ALA A 588 -0.54 -17.84 -2.38
N GLY A 589 -0.50 -16.88 -1.45
CA GLY A 589 -1.42 -16.74 -0.33
C GLY A 589 -2.26 -15.47 -0.46
N ALA A 590 -3.50 -15.53 0.02
CA ALA A 590 -4.46 -14.45 0.02
C ALA A 590 -5.17 -14.37 1.38
N ASP A 591 -5.10 -13.22 2.03
CA ASP A 591 -5.60 -12.97 3.38
C ASP A 591 -7.15 -13.04 3.44
N PRO A 592 -7.74 -13.94 4.22
CA PRO A 592 -9.19 -14.07 4.31
C PRO A 592 -9.90 -12.96 5.09
N ARG A 593 -9.17 -12.04 5.75
CA ARG A 593 -9.75 -10.91 6.49
C ARG A 593 -10.48 -9.92 5.59
N ARG A 594 -10.17 -9.96 4.28
CA ARG A 594 -10.89 -9.28 3.18
C ARG A 594 -11.24 -10.29 2.10
N PRO A 595 -12.04 -9.92 1.08
CA PRO A 595 -12.33 -10.79 -0.06
C PRO A 595 -11.12 -10.99 -1.00
N THR A 596 -9.90 -10.86 -0.48
CA THR A 596 -8.64 -11.10 -1.19
C THR A 596 -8.60 -12.52 -1.73
N TYR A 597 -8.11 -12.72 -2.94
CA TYR A 597 -8.11 -14.04 -3.57
C TYR A 597 -6.87 -14.27 -4.43
N ALA A 598 -6.41 -15.52 -4.45
CA ALA A 598 -5.30 -15.95 -5.30
C ALA A 598 -5.78 -16.93 -6.37
N LEU A 599 -5.22 -16.82 -7.56
CA LEU A 599 -5.42 -17.72 -8.68
C LEU A 599 -4.06 -18.18 -9.20
N ALA A 600 -3.95 -19.45 -9.57
CA ALA A 600 -2.77 -20.04 -10.18
C ALA A 600 -3.18 -20.91 -11.37
N TRP A 601 -2.25 -21.04 -12.33
CA TRP A 601 -2.43 -21.80 -13.56
C TRP A 601 -1.16 -22.56 -13.95
#